data_8bee6ea352e3b70a7c6be19e109a100e
#
_entry.id   8bee6ea352e3b70a7c6be19e109a100e
#
_cell.length_a   1.000
_cell.length_b   1.000
_cell.length_c   1.000
_cell.angle_alpha   90.00
_cell.angle_beta   90.00
_cell.angle_gamma   90.00
#
_symmetry.space_group_name_H-M   'P 1'
#
loop_
_entity.id
_entity.type
_entity.pdbx_description
1 polymer ?
#
loop_
_entity_poly.entity_id
_entity_poly.type
_entity_poly.pdbx_seq_one_letter_code
_entity_poly.pdbx_strand_id
1 'polypeptide(L)'
;MTADISILDLFLQASLLVKLVMLTLLGMSVASWAMIIKRSKVLSQASKNAEQFEDKFWSGTDLSQLYQKVKGRKDEIAGTEEIFYAGFTEFARLRKSNANSPAYIMEGTGRAMRVAVAREVDELETSLPFLATVGSISPYIGLFGTVWGIMHAFIALGEVKQATLSMVAPGIAEALIATAMGLFAAIPAVMAYNRLSNKVSKLEHTYATFSEEFHSILHRQAMAGRDSADKE
;
A
#
# COMPACT_ATOMS: atom_id res chain seq x y z
N MET A 1 26.20 -34.44 -27.33
CA MET A 1 24.86 -34.50 -26.73
C MET A 1 24.80 -33.41 -25.70
N THR A 2 24.23 -32.28 -26.06
CA THR A 2 23.90 -31.20 -25.11
C THR A 2 22.70 -31.72 -24.31
N ALA A 3 22.93 -32.11 -23.07
CA ALA A 3 21.84 -32.38 -22.16
C ALA A 3 21.12 -31.04 -21.94
N ASP A 4 20.01 -30.85 -22.61
CA ASP A 4 19.05 -29.79 -22.28
C ASP A 4 18.50 -30.09 -20.88
N ILE A 5 19.21 -29.62 -19.87
CA ILE A 5 18.75 -29.72 -18.47
C ILE A 5 17.56 -28.79 -18.36
N SER A 6 16.38 -29.36 -18.42
CA SER A 6 15.13 -28.62 -18.22
C SER A 6 15.06 -28.10 -16.77
N ILE A 7 14.66 -26.85 -16.57
CA ILE A 7 14.41 -26.28 -15.22
C ILE A 7 13.44 -27.17 -14.44
N LEU A 8 12.51 -27.83 -15.14
CA LEU A 8 11.54 -28.73 -14.57
C LEU A 8 12.16 -30.03 -14.05
N ASP A 9 13.16 -30.55 -14.76
CA ASP A 9 13.92 -31.74 -14.32
C ASP A 9 14.76 -31.44 -13.08
N LEU A 10 15.39 -30.26 -13.03
CA LEU A 10 16.11 -29.78 -11.85
C LEU A 10 15.18 -29.63 -10.65
N PHE A 11 13.98 -29.07 -10.84
CA PHE A 11 12.99 -29.00 -9.76
C PHE A 11 12.56 -30.38 -9.26
N LEU A 12 12.34 -31.35 -10.16
CA LEU A 12 11.90 -32.69 -9.79
C LEU A 12 12.97 -33.50 -9.05
N GLN A 13 14.25 -33.23 -9.32
CA GLN A 13 15.38 -33.89 -8.67
C GLN A 13 15.78 -33.23 -7.34
N ALA A 14 15.39 -31.99 -7.12
CA ALA A 14 15.75 -31.23 -5.94
C ALA A 14 15.32 -31.92 -4.62
N SER A 15 16.08 -31.70 -3.56
CA SER A 15 15.75 -32.16 -2.21
C SER A 15 14.39 -31.59 -1.78
N LEU A 16 13.66 -32.30 -0.90
CA LEU A 16 12.36 -31.90 -0.42
C LEU A 16 12.35 -30.46 0.14
N LEU A 17 13.40 -30.10 0.87
CA LEU A 17 13.52 -28.77 1.47
C LEU A 17 13.72 -27.70 0.41
N VAL A 18 14.58 -27.92 -0.59
CA VAL A 18 14.79 -26.97 -1.70
C VAL A 18 13.49 -26.81 -2.51
N LYS A 19 12.73 -27.88 -2.74
CA LYS A 19 11.37 -27.79 -3.35
C LYS A 19 10.43 -26.90 -2.55
N LEU A 20 10.39 -27.05 -1.23
CA LEU A 20 9.56 -26.20 -0.36
C LEU A 20 9.97 -24.73 -0.44
N VAL A 21 11.28 -24.46 -0.46
CA VAL A 21 11.83 -23.09 -0.65
C VAL A 21 11.37 -22.51 -1.97
N MET A 22 11.54 -23.24 -3.08
CA MET A 22 11.13 -22.78 -4.41
C MET A 22 9.62 -22.52 -4.50
N LEU A 23 8.78 -23.41 -3.95
CA LEU A 23 7.33 -23.24 -3.92
C LEU A 23 6.90 -22.04 -3.08
N THR A 24 7.55 -21.82 -1.93
CA THR A 24 7.30 -20.64 -1.09
C THR A 24 7.64 -19.36 -1.85
N LEU A 25 8.80 -19.28 -2.49
CA LEU A 25 9.21 -18.12 -3.28
C LEU A 25 8.29 -17.87 -4.47
N LEU A 26 7.84 -18.92 -5.15
CA LEU A 26 6.86 -18.81 -6.24
C LEU A 26 5.53 -18.26 -5.73
N GLY A 27 5.03 -18.79 -4.60
CA GLY A 27 3.81 -18.29 -3.95
C GLY A 27 3.91 -16.82 -3.55
N MET A 28 5.03 -16.42 -2.93
CA MET A 28 5.31 -15.02 -2.59
C MET A 28 5.37 -14.12 -3.82
N SER A 29 5.99 -14.58 -4.90
CA SER A 29 6.06 -13.85 -6.18
C SER A 29 4.68 -13.64 -6.77
N VAL A 30 3.85 -14.67 -6.89
CA VAL A 30 2.48 -14.58 -7.43
C VAL A 30 1.62 -13.65 -6.58
N ALA A 31 1.66 -13.79 -5.24
CA ALA A 31 0.94 -12.93 -4.32
C ALA A 31 1.38 -11.46 -4.47
N SER A 32 2.68 -11.20 -4.60
CA SER A 32 3.21 -9.84 -4.82
C SER A 32 2.67 -9.23 -6.10
N TRP A 33 2.71 -9.94 -7.22
CA TRP A 33 2.16 -9.44 -8.48
C TRP A 33 0.67 -9.13 -8.40
N ALA A 34 -0.12 -10.00 -7.76
CA ALA A 34 -1.55 -9.76 -7.54
C ALA A 34 -1.78 -8.47 -6.72
N MET A 35 -1.00 -8.27 -5.64
CA MET A 35 -1.09 -7.06 -4.82
C MET A 35 -0.62 -5.80 -5.55
N ILE A 36 0.47 -5.87 -6.32
CA ILE A 36 0.98 -4.75 -7.12
C ILE A 36 -0.10 -4.24 -8.08
N ILE A 37 -0.73 -5.14 -8.83
CA ILE A 37 -1.78 -4.80 -9.79
C ILE A 37 -2.99 -4.18 -9.09
N LYS A 38 -3.46 -4.82 -8.02
CA LYS A 38 -4.62 -4.34 -7.24
C LYS A 38 -4.36 -2.96 -6.66
N ARG A 39 -3.24 -2.78 -5.95
CA ARG A 39 -2.92 -1.51 -5.27
C ARG A 39 -2.60 -0.38 -6.24
N SER A 40 -1.93 -0.68 -7.35
CA SER A 40 -1.69 0.33 -8.39
C SER A 40 -3.00 0.90 -8.94
N LYS A 41 -4.03 0.06 -9.14
CA LYS A 41 -5.36 0.51 -9.56
C LYS A 41 -6.06 1.34 -8.49
N VAL A 42 -6.08 0.87 -7.24
CA VAL A 42 -6.70 1.58 -6.10
C VAL A 42 -6.10 2.97 -5.93
N LEU A 43 -4.76 3.08 -5.85
CA LEU A 43 -4.09 4.37 -5.68
C LEU A 43 -4.26 5.30 -6.90
N SER A 44 -4.32 4.74 -8.11
CA SER A 44 -4.59 5.56 -9.29
C SER A 44 -6.02 6.09 -9.30
N GLN A 45 -6.99 5.31 -8.84
CA GLN A 45 -8.38 5.74 -8.71
C GLN A 45 -8.54 6.77 -7.59
N ALA A 46 -7.90 6.57 -6.43
CA ALA A 46 -7.92 7.52 -5.33
C ALA A 46 -7.37 8.89 -5.74
N SER A 47 -6.26 8.92 -6.50
CA SER A 47 -5.69 10.16 -7.03
C SER A 47 -6.66 10.89 -7.99
N LYS A 48 -7.32 10.15 -8.89
CA LYS A 48 -8.31 10.73 -9.80
C LYS A 48 -9.55 11.25 -9.07
N ASN A 49 -10.03 10.51 -8.08
CA ASN A 49 -11.19 10.91 -7.29
C ASN A 49 -10.89 12.19 -6.50
N ALA A 50 -9.69 12.29 -5.91
CA ALA A 50 -9.25 13.50 -5.21
C ALA A 50 -9.25 14.72 -6.14
N GLU A 51 -8.58 14.62 -7.28
CA GLU A 51 -8.52 15.69 -8.29
C GLU A 51 -9.93 16.12 -8.75
N GLN A 52 -10.78 15.16 -9.10
CA GLN A 52 -12.16 15.44 -9.54
C GLN A 52 -13.02 16.10 -8.46
N PHE A 53 -12.81 15.73 -7.20
CA PHE A 53 -13.54 16.35 -6.10
C PHE A 53 -13.03 17.77 -5.84
N GLU A 54 -11.73 17.99 -5.84
CA GLU A 54 -11.13 19.33 -5.68
C GLU A 54 -11.59 20.28 -6.79
N ASP A 55 -11.61 19.83 -8.06
CA ASP A 55 -12.15 20.61 -9.18
C ASP A 55 -13.60 21.06 -8.94
N LYS A 56 -14.45 20.15 -8.43
CA LYS A 56 -15.84 20.46 -8.07
C LYS A 56 -15.94 21.42 -6.89
N PHE A 57 -15.11 21.21 -5.90
CA PHE A 57 -15.06 22.04 -4.69
C PHE A 57 -14.67 23.48 -5.03
N TRP A 58 -13.65 23.66 -5.89
CA TRP A 58 -13.15 24.97 -6.29
C TRP A 58 -13.98 25.64 -7.41
N SER A 59 -14.93 24.94 -8.02
CA SER A 59 -15.81 25.50 -9.05
C SER A 59 -16.84 26.53 -8.52
N GLY A 60 -16.82 26.84 -7.22
CA GLY A 60 -17.74 27.78 -6.60
C GLY A 60 -19.12 27.18 -6.23
N THR A 61 -19.23 25.86 -6.21
CA THR A 61 -20.45 25.17 -5.76
C THR A 61 -20.72 25.50 -4.26
N ASP A 62 -21.99 25.76 -3.91
CA ASP A 62 -22.40 25.95 -2.53
C ASP A 62 -22.05 24.71 -1.68
N LEU A 63 -21.38 24.93 -0.55
CA LEU A 63 -20.90 23.86 0.34
C LEU A 63 -22.03 22.99 0.88
N SER A 64 -23.22 23.59 1.13
CA SER A 64 -24.37 22.85 1.63
C SER A 64 -24.95 21.92 0.54
N GLN A 65 -24.98 22.37 -0.70
CA GLN A 65 -25.41 21.54 -1.83
C GLN A 65 -24.43 20.40 -2.09
N LEU A 66 -23.11 20.71 -2.05
CA LEU A 66 -22.07 19.70 -2.19
C LEU A 66 -22.17 18.65 -1.08
N TYR A 67 -22.39 19.08 0.18
CA TYR A 67 -22.59 18.19 1.31
C TYR A 67 -23.80 17.26 1.12
N GLN A 68 -24.94 17.77 0.64
CA GLN A 68 -26.11 16.92 0.40
C GLN A 68 -25.85 15.86 -0.69
N LYS A 69 -25.10 16.20 -1.73
CA LYS A 69 -24.71 15.25 -2.78
C LYS A 69 -23.78 14.17 -2.25
N VAL A 70 -22.79 14.54 -1.45
CA VAL A 70 -21.84 13.60 -0.82
C VAL A 70 -22.56 12.71 0.20
N LYS A 71 -23.42 13.28 1.04
CA LYS A 71 -24.22 12.56 2.02
C LYS A 71 -25.11 11.48 1.41
N GLY A 72 -25.67 11.74 0.23
CA GLY A 72 -26.49 10.76 -0.51
C GLY A 72 -25.73 9.50 -0.97
N ARG A 73 -24.41 9.53 -0.94
CA ARG A 73 -23.51 8.43 -1.36
C ARG A 73 -22.53 8.02 -0.26
N LYS A 74 -22.92 8.18 1.01
CA LYS A 74 -22.03 8.02 2.17
C LYS A 74 -21.26 6.70 2.18
N ASP A 75 -21.84 5.62 1.68
CA ASP A 75 -21.22 4.29 1.69
C ASP A 75 -20.20 4.09 0.53
N GLU A 76 -20.11 5.06 -0.38
CA GLU A 76 -19.23 5.00 -1.58
C GLU A 76 -18.15 6.07 -1.58
N ILE A 77 -18.16 7.00 -0.61
CA ILE A 77 -17.20 8.09 -0.54
C ILE A 77 -15.87 7.64 0.06
N ALA A 78 -14.78 8.20 -0.43
CA ALA A 78 -13.44 7.95 0.07
C ALA A 78 -12.52 9.16 -0.21
N GLY A 79 -11.39 9.22 0.47
CA GLY A 79 -10.38 10.25 0.26
C GLY A 79 -10.89 11.65 0.58
N THR A 80 -10.71 12.58 -0.33
CA THR A 80 -11.08 14.00 -0.15
C THR A 80 -12.58 14.19 0.10
N GLU A 81 -13.46 13.35 -0.50
CA GLU A 81 -14.91 13.40 -0.23
C GLU A 81 -15.24 13.03 1.23
N GLU A 82 -14.59 12.01 1.80
CA GLU A 82 -14.79 11.62 3.19
C GLU A 82 -14.26 12.68 4.17
N ILE A 83 -13.12 13.28 3.88
CA ILE A 83 -12.53 14.36 4.69
C ILE A 83 -13.48 15.57 4.70
N PHE A 84 -14.01 15.96 3.53
CA PHE A 84 -15.02 17.01 3.40
C PHE A 84 -16.28 16.67 4.21
N TYR A 85 -16.80 15.46 4.06
CA TYR A 85 -18.01 15.01 4.76
C TYR A 85 -17.83 15.03 6.28
N ALA A 86 -16.72 14.51 6.78
CA ALA A 86 -16.40 14.50 8.20
C ALA A 86 -16.29 15.92 8.78
N GLY A 87 -15.55 16.79 8.09
CA GLY A 87 -15.36 18.19 8.49
C GLY A 87 -16.69 18.96 8.51
N PHE A 88 -17.46 18.89 7.42
CA PHE A 88 -18.72 19.64 7.34
C PHE A 88 -19.78 19.10 8.31
N THR A 89 -19.84 17.79 8.52
CA THR A 89 -20.76 17.18 9.49
C THR A 89 -20.48 17.68 10.90
N GLU A 90 -19.20 17.69 11.30
CA GLU A 90 -18.81 18.12 12.63
C GLU A 90 -19.01 19.65 12.81
N PHE A 91 -18.65 20.43 11.80
CA PHE A 91 -18.91 21.86 11.78
C PHE A 91 -20.41 22.18 11.98
N ALA A 92 -21.28 21.53 11.20
CA ALA A 92 -22.72 21.74 11.30
C ALA A 92 -23.27 21.28 12.66
N ARG A 93 -22.75 20.18 13.22
CA ARG A 93 -23.13 19.68 14.54
C ARG A 93 -22.77 20.66 15.66
N LEU A 94 -21.53 21.12 15.68
CA LEU A 94 -21.05 22.02 16.72
C LEU A 94 -21.71 23.40 16.63
N ARG A 95 -21.99 23.90 15.43
CA ARG A 95 -22.74 25.15 15.23
C ARG A 95 -24.16 25.09 15.76
N LYS A 96 -24.84 23.92 15.65
CA LYS A 96 -26.19 23.71 16.20
C LYS A 96 -26.22 23.58 17.71
N SER A 97 -25.14 23.13 18.33
CA SER A 97 -25.07 22.90 19.79
C SER A 97 -24.89 24.18 20.63
N ASN A 98 -25.09 25.39 20.06
CA ASN A 98 -24.86 26.68 20.74
C ASN A 98 -23.46 26.79 21.36
N ALA A 99 -22.46 26.16 20.79
CA ALA A 99 -21.07 26.36 21.17
C ALA A 99 -20.69 27.81 20.83
N ASN A 100 -20.70 28.68 21.84
CA ASN A 100 -20.55 30.14 21.69
C ASN A 100 -19.15 30.58 21.24
N SER A 101 -18.20 29.66 21.09
CA SER A 101 -16.83 29.97 20.67
C SER A 101 -16.53 29.45 19.28
N PRO A 102 -16.28 30.32 18.28
CA PRO A 102 -15.78 29.91 16.98
C PRO A 102 -14.54 29.05 17.07
N ALA A 103 -13.63 29.33 18.01
CA ALA A 103 -12.43 28.55 18.24
C ALA A 103 -12.73 27.10 18.61
N TYR A 104 -13.72 26.84 19.46
CA TYR A 104 -14.15 25.48 19.83
C TYR A 104 -14.72 24.72 18.64
N ILE A 105 -15.56 25.39 17.82
CA ILE A 105 -16.14 24.80 16.61
C ILE A 105 -15.01 24.42 15.64
N MET A 106 -14.06 25.30 15.45
CA MET A 106 -12.94 25.07 14.52
C MET A 106 -11.96 24.01 15.00
N GLU A 107 -11.69 23.96 16.31
CA GLU A 107 -10.87 22.90 16.88
C GLU A 107 -11.51 21.50 16.70
N GLY A 108 -12.79 21.37 16.99
CA GLY A 108 -13.53 20.11 16.81
C GLY A 108 -13.58 19.69 15.34
N THR A 109 -13.87 20.64 14.45
CA THR A 109 -13.90 20.39 12.99
C THR A 109 -12.54 19.95 12.47
N GLY A 110 -11.47 20.64 12.84
CA GLY A 110 -10.11 20.27 12.45
C GLY A 110 -9.69 18.89 12.97
N ARG A 111 -10.13 18.54 14.19
CA ARG A 111 -9.90 17.19 14.75
C ARG A 111 -10.62 16.11 13.94
N ALA A 112 -11.88 16.34 13.56
CA ALA A 112 -12.64 15.39 12.75
C ALA A 112 -11.99 15.16 11.38
N MET A 113 -11.53 16.21 10.70
CA MET A 113 -10.84 16.12 9.43
C MET A 113 -9.50 15.38 9.55
N ARG A 114 -8.68 15.67 10.57
CA ARG A 114 -7.41 14.95 10.79
C ARG A 114 -7.62 13.44 11.03
N VAL A 115 -8.68 13.08 11.76
CA VAL A 115 -9.03 11.66 11.97
C VAL A 115 -9.46 11.01 10.66
N ALA A 116 -10.21 11.72 9.81
CA ALA A 116 -10.60 11.21 8.50
C ALA A 116 -9.37 11.04 7.59
N VAL A 117 -8.46 12.02 7.53
CA VAL A 117 -7.19 11.90 6.78
C VAL A 117 -6.40 10.68 7.22
N ALA A 118 -6.21 10.49 8.53
CA ALA A 118 -5.45 9.35 9.04
C ALA A 118 -6.07 8.00 8.63
N ARG A 119 -7.40 7.86 8.70
CA ARG A 119 -8.09 6.63 8.29
C ARG A 119 -7.96 6.35 6.80
N GLU A 120 -8.11 7.39 5.96
CA GLU A 120 -7.95 7.25 4.52
C GLU A 120 -6.52 6.84 4.14
N VAL A 121 -5.51 7.40 4.81
CA VAL A 121 -4.10 7.03 4.59
C VAL A 121 -3.83 5.59 5.02
N ASP A 122 -4.33 5.17 6.20
CA ASP A 122 -4.20 3.79 6.68
C ASP A 122 -4.77 2.78 5.67
N GLU A 123 -5.92 3.11 5.05
CA GLU A 123 -6.51 2.25 4.02
C GLU A 123 -5.66 2.19 2.74
N LEU A 124 -5.08 3.31 2.33
CA LEU A 124 -4.18 3.36 1.18
C LEU A 124 -2.88 2.58 1.42
N GLU A 125 -2.36 2.53 2.64
CA GLU A 125 -1.16 1.79 3.02
C GLU A 125 -1.37 0.27 3.13
N THR A 126 -2.61 -0.17 3.22
CA THR A 126 -2.94 -1.60 3.33
C THR A 126 -2.19 -2.42 2.26
N SER A 127 -1.59 -3.53 2.64
CA SER A 127 -0.79 -4.45 1.81
C SER A 127 0.60 -3.95 1.37
N LEU A 128 0.98 -2.70 1.60
CA LEU A 128 2.36 -2.24 1.35
C LEU A 128 3.38 -2.95 2.25
N PRO A 129 3.11 -3.18 3.55
CA PRO A 129 4.01 -3.94 4.42
C PRO A 129 4.31 -5.35 3.90
N PHE A 130 3.35 -6.01 3.24
CA PHE A 130 3.59 -7.31 2.63
C PHE A 130 4.63 -7.23 1.50
N LEU A 131 4.53 -6.24 0.60
CA LEU A 131 5.50 -6.05 -0.47
C LEU A 131 6.91 -5.74 0.08
N ALA A 132 7.00 -4.94 1.14
CA ALA A 132 8.26 -4.68 1.84
C ALA A 132 8.84 -5.97 2.42
N THR A 133 8.01 -6.81 3.04
CA THR A 133 8.42 -8.10 3.61
C THR A 133 8.92 -9.05 2.52
N VAL A 134 8.17 -9.22 1.41
CA VAL A 134 8.62 -10.06 0.29
C VAL A 134 9.95 -9.55 -0.26
N GLY A 135 10.08 -8.25 -0.47
CA GLY A 135 11.29 -7.64 -0.97
C GLY A 135 12.52 -7.85 -0.08
N SER A 136 12.34 -7.81 1.24
CA SER A 136 13.43 -7.97 2.20
C SER A 136 13.77 -9.42 2.53
N ILE A 137 12.80 -10.33 2.56
CA ILE A 137 12.99 -11.72 3.06
C ILE A 137 13.27 -12.70 1.92
N SER A 138 12.68 -12.52 0.73
CA SER A 138 12.82 -13.49 -0.36
C SER A 138 14.26 -13.81 -0.76
N PRO A 139 15.21 -12.83 -0.80
CA PRO A 139 16.60 -13.13 -1.10
C PRO A 139 17.25 -14.06 -0.06
N TYR A 140 16.89 -13.89 1.22
CA TYR A 140 17.44 -14.74 2.30
C TYR A 140 16.85 -16.14 2.28
N ILE A 141 15.56 -16.29 1.93
CA ILE A 141 14.95 -17.59 1.70
C ILE A 141 15.64 -18.30 0.53
N GLY A 142 15.91 -17.60 -0.57
CA GLY A 142 16.65 -18.13 -1.70
C GLY A 142 18.08 -18.54 -1.32
N LEU A 143 18.80 -17.70 -0.58
CA LEU A 143 20.13 -17.98 -0.06
C LEU A 143 20.13 -19.21 0.86
N PHE A 144 19.15 -19.34 1.74
CA PHE A 144 18.98 -20.53 2.58
C PHE A 144 18.83 -21.79 1.72
N GLY A 145 18.03 -21.72 0.65
CA GLY A 145 17.90 -22.83 -0.30
C GLY A 145 19.24 -23.22 -0.97
N THR A 146 20.06 -22.21 -1.31
CA THR A 146 21.38 -22.43 -1.89
C THR A 146 22.33 -23.11 -0.91
N VAL A 147 22.44 -22.60 0.30
CA VAL A 147 23.32 -23.16 1.35
C VAL A 147 22.93 -24.62 1.65
N TRP A 148 21.64 -24.88 1.77
CA TRP A 148 21.13 -26.23 2.02
C TRP A 148 21.40 -27.18 0.85
N GLY A 149 21.11 -26.76 -0.37
CA GLY A 149 21.31 -27.60 -1.57
C GLY A 149 22.77 -27.94 -1.82
N ILE A 150 23.67 -26.96 -1.69
CA ILE A 150 25.11 -27.19 -1.81
C ILE A 150 25.61 -28.12 -0.72
N MET A 151 25.20 -27.89 0.54
CA MET A 151 25.56 -28.76 1.66
C MET A 151 25.14 -30.21 1.39
N HIS A 152 23.93 -30.41 0.94
CA HIS A 152 23.39 -31.76 0.62
C HIS A 152 24.14 -32.43 -0.51
N ALA A 153 24.49 -31.69 -1.57
CA ALA A 153 25.31 -32.19 -2.68
C ALA A 153 26.70 -32.66 -2.21
N PHE A 154 27.36 -31.91 -1.32
CA PHE A 154 28.66 -32.30 -0.79
C PHE A 154 28.61 -33.47 0.21
N ILE A 155 27.54 -33.60 0.99
CA ILE A 155 27.33 -34.76 1.86
C ILE A 155 27.22 -36.03 1.01
N ALA A 156 26.43 -36.00 -0.05
CA ALA A 156 26.29 -37.15 -0.99
C ALA A 156 27.63 -37.52 -1.67
N LEU A 157 28.49 -36.53 -1.96
CA LEU A 157 29.80 -36.77 -2.51
C LEU A 157 30.75 -37.49 -1.55
N GLY A 158 30.62 -37.21 -0.24
CA GLY A 158 31.44 -37.83 0.79
C GLY A 158 31.19 -39.31 0.99
N GLU A 159 30.03 -39.84 0.52
CA GLU A 159 29.67 -41.24 0.63
C GLU A 159 30.21 -42.11 -0.49
N VAL A 160 30.80 -41.53 -1.54
CA VAL A 160 31.29 -42.28 -2.71
C VAL A 160 32.82 -42.35 -2.73
N LYS A 161 33.37 -43.54 -3.11
CA LYS A 161 34.81 -43.78 -3.17
C LYS A 161 35.54 -43.05 -4.32
N GLN A 162 34.83 -42.75 -5.42
CA GLN A 162 35.33 -42.00 -6.55
C GLN A 162 34.42 -40.80 -6.83
N ALA A 163 34.81 -39.66 -6.27
CA ALA A 163 34.09 -38.43 -6.41
C ALA A 163 34.35 -37.76 -7.79
N THR A 164 33.28 -37.41 -8.51
CA THR A 164 33.40 -36.67 -9.77
C THR A 164 32.54 -35.40 -9.70
N LEU A 165 32.99 -34.32 -10.38
CA LEU A 165 32.22 -33.06 -10.40
C LEU A 165 30.82 -33.23 -11.01
N SER A 166 30.67 -34.14 -11.97
CA SER A 166 29.35 -34.43 -12.59
C SER A 166 28.31 -34.97 -11.61
N MET A 167 28.71 -35.50 -10.47
CA MET A 167 27.77 -36.02 -9.45
C MET A 167 27.15 -34.87 -8.61
N VAL A 168 27.88 -33.76 -8.41
CA VAL A 168 27.38 -32.64 -7.58
C VAL A 168 26.84 -31.48 -8.41
N ALA A 169 27.20 -31.42 -9.69
CA ALA A 169 26.80 -30.32 -10.57
C ALA A 169 25.26 -30.09 -10.63
N PRO A 170 24.39 -31.11 -10.69
CA PRO A 170 22.94 -30.92 -10.66
C PRO A 170 22.48 -30.29 -9.35
N GLY A 171 22.92 -30.79 -8.19
CA GLY A 171 22.52 -30.25 -6.88
C GLY A 171 22.99 -28.81 -6.65
N ILE A 172 24.17 -28.44 -7.18
CA ILE A 172 24.64 -27.06 -7.16
C ILE A 172 23.78 -26.17 -8.07
N ALA A 173 23.44 -26.65 -9.28
CA ALA A 173 22.56 -25.93 -10.20
C ALA A 173 21.19 -25.66 -9.60
N GLU A 174 20.56 -26.66 -8.97
CA GLU A 174 19.29 -26.51 -8.27
C GLU A 174 19.36 -25.46 -7.14
N ALA A 175 20.41 -25.53 -6.35
CA ALA A 175 20.65 -24.56 -5.28
C ALA A 175 20.72 -23.11 -5.83
N LEU A 176 21.46 -22.87 -6.89
CA LEU A 176 21.56 -21.55 -7.52
C LEU A 176 20.22 -21.05 -8.06
N ILE A 177 19.37 -21.94 -8.58
CA ILE A 177 18.00 -21.59 -9.01
C ILE A 177 17.17 -21.06 -7.83
N ALA A 178 17.29 -21.64 -6.64
CA ALA A 178 16.58 -21.15 -5.47
C ALA A 178 16.94 -19.68 -5.16
N THR A 179 18.21 -19.31 -5.22
CA THR A 179 18.64 -17.90 -5.05
C THR A 179 18.10 -16.99 -6.17
N ALA A 180 18.18 -17.45 -7.42
CA ALA A 180 17.63 -16.70 -8.55
C ALA A 180 16.13 -16.44 -8.39
N MET A 181 15.35 -17.43 -7.93
CA MET A 181 13.93 -17.27 -7.63
C MET A 181 13.68 -16.29 -6.48
N GLY A 182 14.52 -16.30 -5.44
CA GLY A 182 14.46 -15.33 -4.34
C GLY A 182 14.62 -13.89 -4.83
N LEU A 183 15.60 -13.65 -5.68
CA LEU A 183 15.82 -12.34 -6.30
C LEU A 183 14.70 -11.97 -7.27
N PHE A 184 14.21 -12.90 -8.05
CA PHE A 184 13.08 -12.68 -8.97
C PHE A 184 11.79 -12.28 -8.25
N ALA A 185 11.54 -12.81 -7.06
CA ALA A 185 10.41 -12.41 -6.23
C ALA A 185 10.64 -11.05 -5.57
N ALA A 186 11.87 -10.78 -5.08
CA ALA A 186 12.20 -9.59 -4.31
C ALA A 186 12.24 -8.31 -5.14
N ILE A 187 12.88 -8.34 -6.31
CA ILE A 187 13.14 -7.12 -7.10
C ILE A 187 11.84 -6.41 -7.49
N PRO A 188 10.83 -7.06 -8.09
CA PRO A 188 9.55 -6.41 -8.40
C PRO A 188 8.82 -5.91 -7.16
N ALA A 189 8.88 -6.66 -6.04
CA ALA A 189 8.22 -6.30 -4.80
C ALA A 189 8.80 -5.01 -4.20
N VAL A 190 10.14 -4.86 -4.16
CA VAL A 190 10.81 -3.64 -3.67
C VAL A 190 10.50 -2.45 -4.59
N MET A 191 10.61 -2.64 -5.90
CA MET A 191 10.32 -1.57 -6.85
C MET A 191 8.87 -1.08 -6.73
N ALA A 192 7.93 -2.01 -6.59
CA ALA A 192 6.53 -1.69 -6.43
C ALA A 192 6.25 -1.01 -5.08
N TYR A 193 6.81 -1.53 -3.99
CA TYR A 193 6.68 -0.92 -2.66
C TYR A 193 7.12 0.54 -2.69
N ASN A 194 8.32 0.83 -3.19
CA ASN A 194 8.84 2.19 -3.26
C ASN A 194 7.94 3.11 -4.10
N ARG A 195 7.47 2.64 -5.25
CA ARG A 195 6.59 3.42 -6.12
C ARG A 195 5.22 3.68 -5.51
N LEU A 196 4.61 2.67 -4.88
CA LEU A 196 3.29 2.76 -4.27
C LEU A 196 3.33 3.60 -3.00
N SER A 197 4.35 3.42 -2.15
CA SER A 197 4.57 4.24 -0.95
C SER A 197 4.71 5.73 -1.29
N ASN A 198 5.49 6.07 -2.32
CA ASN A 198 5.57 7.44 -2.81
C ASN A 198 4.23 8.01 -3.31
N LYS A 199 3.37 7.15 -3.89
CA LYS A 199 2.02 7.57 -4.28
C LYS A 199 1.12 7.82 -3.08
N VAL A 200 1.20 6.99 -2.04
CA VAL A 200 0.48 7.20 -0.79
C VAL A 200 0.89 8.52 -0.15
N SER A 201 2.19 8.77 -0.01
CA SER A 201 2.69 10.03 0.56
C SER A 201 2.22 11.27 -0.20
N LYS A 202 2.11 11.18 -1.53
CA LYS A 202 1.54 12.28 -2.33
C LYS A 202 0.06 12.49 -2.06
N LEU A 203 -0.72 11.40 -1.95
CA LEU A 203 -2.15 11.50 -1.61
C LEU A 203 -2.37 12.01 -0.19
N GLU A 204 -1.57 11.57 0.78
CA GLU A 204 -1.56 12.11 2.14
C GLU A 204 -1.35 13.63 2.14
N HIS A 205 -0.35 14.09 1.39
CA HIS A 205 -0.10 15.54 1.25
C HIS A 205 -1.29 16.28 0.63
N THR A 206 -1.89 15.72 -0.43
CA THR A 206 -3.10 16.28 -1.07
C THR A 206 -4.24 16.37 -0.06
N TYR A 207 -4.51 15.31 0.68
CA TYR A 207 -5.57 15.27 1.70
C TYR A 207 -5.33 16.27 2.85
N ALA A 208 -4.09 16.36 3.32
CA ALA A 208 -3.72 17.32 4.35
C ALA A 208 -3.89 18.76 3.87
N THR A 209 -3.41 19.09 2.67
CA THR A 209 -3.57 20.42 2.06
C THR A 209 -5.03 20.78 1.89
N PHE A 210 -5.85 19.90 1.31
CA PHE A 210 -7.30 20.10 1.19
C PHE A 210 -7.95 20.35 2.55
N SER A 211 -7.58 19.56 3.57
CA SER A 211 -8.11 19.71 4.94
C SER A 211 -7.82 21.11 5.52
N GLU A 212 -6.61 21.63 5.35
CA GLU A 212 -6.24 22.98 5.83
C GLU A 212 -6.94 24.10 5.05
N GLU A 213 -7.06 23.96 3.73
CA GLU A 213 -7.78 24.94 2.89
C GLU A 213 -9.27 24.95 3.24
N PHE A 214 -9.88 23.81 3.38
CA PHE A 214 -11.28 23.68 3.79
C PHE A 214 -11.51 24.21 5.20
N HIS A 215 -10.61 23.93 6.14
CA HIS A 215 -10.64 24.50 7.49
C HIS A 215 -10.62 26.03 7.46
N SER A 216 -9.78 26.64 6.63
CA SER A 216 -9.72 28.09 6.45
C SER A 216 -11.03 28.68 5.92
N ILE A 217 -11.71 27.99 4.99
CA ILE A 217 -13.02 28.41 4.47
C ILE A 217 -14.08 28.37 5.58
N LEU A 218 -14.15 27.26 6.33
CA LEU A 218 -15.10 27.12 7.44
C LEU A 218 -14.85 28.12 8.55
N HIS A 219 -13.59 28.45 8.82
CA HIS A 219 -13.23 29.49 9.80
C HIS A 219 -13.80 30.85 9.40
N ARG A 220 -13.67 31.25 8.14
CA ARG A 220 -14.28 32.50 7.64
C ARG A 220 -15.79 32.50 7.77
N GLN A 221 -16.46 31.38 7.50
CA GLN A 221 -17.92 31.26 7.66
C GLN A 221 -18.35 31.30 9.13
N ALA A 222 -17.56 30.74 10.06
CA ALA A 222 -17.84 30.80 11.49
C ALA A 222 -17.77 32.23 12.03
N MET A 223 -16.78 33.02 11.54
CA MET A 223 -16.63 34.44 11.93
C MET A 223 -17.72 35.32 11.33
N ALA A 224 -18.04 35.19 10.05
CA ALA A 224 -19.07 35.98 9.37
C ALA A 224 -20.47 35.76 9.98
N GLY A 225 -20.78 34.56 10.43
CA GLY A 225 -22.04 34.26 11.11
C GLY A 225 -22.20 34.93 12.49
N ARG A 226 -21.09 35.34 13.14
CA ARG A 226 -21.11 36.08 14.40
C ARG A 226 -21.39 37.55 14.20
N ASP A 227 -20.73 38.16 13.21
CA ASP A 227 -20.91 39.59 12.92
C ASP A 227 -22.34 39.95 12.49
N SER A 228 -23.10 38.98 11.99
CA SER A 228 -24.54 39.14 11.70
C SER A 228 -25.42 38.96 12.94
N ALA A 229 -25.05 38.10 13.88
CA ALA A 229 -25.80 37.90 15.13
C ALA A 229 -25.58 39.01 16.18
N ASP A 230 -24.43 39.68 16.15
CA ASP A 230 -24.14 40.81 17.04
C ASP A 230 -24.79 42.15 16.54
N LYS A 231 -25.43 42.14 15.37
CA LYS A 231 -26.12 43.32 14.75
C LYS A 231 -27.65 43.28 14.84
N GLU A 232 -28.24 42.20 15.33
CA GLU A 232 -29.65 42.06 15.66
C GLU A 232 -29.90 42.18 17.16
#